data_1e80467b900dbd174de25305d77736d2
#
_entry.id   1e80467b900dbd174de25305d77736d2
#
_cell.length_a   1.000
_cell.length_b   1.000
_cell.length_c   1.000
_cell.angle_alpha   90.00
_cell.angle_beta   90.00
_cell.angle_gamma   90.00
#
_symmetry.space_group_name_H-M   'P 1'
#
loop_
_entity.id
_entity.type
_entity.pdbx_description
1 polymer ?
#
loop_
_entity_poly.entity_id
_entity_poly.type
_entity_poly.pdbx_seq_one_letter_code
_entity_poly.pdbx_strand_id
1 'polypeptide(L)'
;MTLRYKVGCTICNQKYLMRISVGHSEKQSHIIECSECKTNMSLELLVNFQNISCELNCIDNCEEIDFVDHGFESNGEYIIRNLHPELLIPKEFISDGVYNPNIFEAGRLVEERKNKIGLIEESNLKITKDFISNLNRIDKNWDILKIAWKMKNNKQSNKLIEKQLQKYKSSTIKSDIEFDEIMFDFNNTILFPDFVDFTPNFSKNIREIFKHNNKMDEEYVKCIKYYKENLLSDNIKKFYDIYCDFFELYNDYKPFLTYITTSQEVNLESIVSSDNFEKTKMFYGKLFEAYTSNISFITMLHNIFKGRDFDQLENISFENYLYSEKAARTENFKDTNKFNFFHEYIDSKLRNASHHGNIEIKDNIVTYKAGTPLKEYTMTYTKYLEMCTQLFLRFVILHQ
;
A
#
# COMPACT_ATOMS: atom_id res chain seq x y z
N MET A 1 -17.33 12.89 12.47
CA MET A 1 -17.08 13.81 13.63
C MET A 1 -15.71 14.44 13.41
N THR A 2 -15.61 15.76 13.54
CA THR A 2 -14.33 16.48 13.42
C THR A 2 -14.05 17.16 14.77
N LEU A 3 -12.90 16.84 15.33
CA LEU A 3 -12.40 17.45 16.57
C LEU A 3 -11.51 18.65 16.24
N ARG A 4 -11.36 19.57 17.21
CA ARG A 4 -10.57 20.78 17.03
C ARG A 4 -9.62 20.94 18.21
N TYR A 5 -8.32 21.04 17.89
CA TYR A 5 -7.28 21.23 18.90
C TYR A 5 -6.39 22.42 18.50
N LYS A 6 -5.97 23.20 19.47
CA LYS A 6 -4.95 24.23 19.30
C LYS A 6 -3.58 23.60 19.61
N VAL A 7 -2.70 23.58 18.64
CA VAL A 7 -1.39 22.95 18.73
C VAL A 7 -0.31 23.95 18.36
N GLY A 8 0.74 24.02 19.15
CA GLY A 8 1.93 24.83 18.89
C GLY A 8 3.11 23.97 18.44
N CYS A 9 3.89 24.48 17.49
CA CYS A 9 5.20 23.93 17.18
C CYS A 9 6.18 24.33 18.30
N THR A 10 6.82 23.36 18.97
CA THR A 10 7.76 23.63 20.06
C THR A 10 9.09 24.21 19.59
N ILE A 11 9.36 24.23 18.28
CA ILE A 11 10.63 24.72 17.70
C ILE A 11 10.52 26.22 17.36
N CYS A 12 9.43 26.68 16.74
CA CYS A 12 9.29 28.06 16.28
C CYS A 12 8.06 28.78 16.86
N ASN A 13 7.28 28.12 17.70
CA ASN A 13 6.03 28.64 18.31
C ASN A 13 4.92 28.97 17.31
N GLN A 14 5.00 28.47 16.06
CA GLN A 14 3.90 28.62 15.11
C GLN A 14 2.69 27.86 15.63
N LYS A 15 1.53 28.54 15.61
CA LYS A 15 0.28 28.02 16.17
C LYS A 15 -0.63 27.46 15.07
N TYR A 16 -1.30 26.35 15.36
CA TYR A 16 -2.21 25.67 14.46
C TYR A 16 -3.56 25.40 15.11
N LEU A 17 -4.62 25.50 14.32
CA LEU A 17 -5.92 24.92 14.61
C LEU A 17 -6.05 23.62 13.83
N MET A 18 -5.79 22.50 14.50
CA MET A 18 -5.92 21.17 13.94
C MET A 18 -7.39 20.76 13.94
N ARG A 19 -7.94 20.47 12.77
CA ARG A 19 -9.28 19.93 12.56
C ARG A 19 -9.15 18.46 12.16
N ILE A 20 -9.27 17.56 13.12
CA ILE A 20 -9.05 16.13 12.92
C ILE A 20 -10.39 15.44 12.74
N SER A 21 -10.65 14.96 11.53
CA SER A 21 -11.81 14.10 11.26
C SER A 21 -11.51 12.68 11.72
N VAL A 22 -12.41 12.12 12.53
CA VAL A 22 -12.22 10.80 13.15
C VAL A 22 -12.43 9.70 12.11
N GLY A 23 -11.41 8.86 11.92
CA GLY A 23 -11.49 7.62 11.14
C GLY A 23 -11.93 6.44 11.99
N HIS A 24 -11.74 5.21 11.48
CA HIS A 24 -12.25 3.98 12.10
C HIS A 24 -11.27 3.32 13.07
N SER A 25 -9.99 3.72 13.10
CA SER A 25 -8.99 3.15 13.99
C SER A 25 -9.04 3.78 15.37
N GLU A 26 -8.78 2.99 16.43
CA GLU A 26 -8.66 3.50 17.79
C GLU A 26 -7.44 4.41 17.99
N LYS A 27 -6.41 4.21 17.19
CA LYS A 27 -5.19 4.99 17.17
C LYS A 27 -4.98 5.58 15.78
N GLN A 28 -4.89 6.91 15.70
CA GLN A 28 -4.82 7.65 14.45
C GLN A 28 -3.64 8.62 14.52
N SER A 29 -2.59 8.31 13.73
CA SER A 29 -1.35 9.09 13.74
C SER A 29 -1.33 10.08 12.58
N HIS A 30 -0.83 11.28 12.83
CA HIS A 30 -0.64 12.33 11.85
C HIS A 30 0.76 12.92 12.00
N ILE A 31 1.46 13.10 10.88
CA ILE A 31 2.74 13.80 10.82
C ILE A 31 2.57 14.99 9.90
N ILE A 32 2.88 16.19 10.39
CA ILE A 32 2.62 17.45 9.67
C ILE A 32 3.90 18.27 9.66
N GLU A 33 4.32 18.72 8.48
CA GLU A 33 5.42 19.67 8.38
C GLU A 33 4.97 21.06 8.88
N CYS A 34 5.73 21.64 9.79
CA CYS A 34 5.53 23.02 10.21
C CYS A 34 5.77 23.99 9.04
N SER A 35 4.81 24.84 8.74
CA SER A 35 4.91 25.78 7.61
C SER A 35 6.05 26.80 7.77
N GLU A 36 6.44 27.10 9.01
CA GLU A 36 7.48 28.09 9.31
C GLU A 36 8.88 27.45 9.33
N CYS A 37 9.14 26.53 10.26
CA CYS A 37 10.46 25.97 10.48
C CYS A 37 10.72 24.65 9.76
N LYS A 38 9.74 24.10 9.02
CA LYS A 38 9.84 22.86 8.25
C LYS A 38 10.12 21.60 9.09
N THR A 39 9.99 21.70 10.42
CA THR A 39 10.13 20.53 11.31
C THR A 39 8.82 19.71 11.31
N ASN A 40 8.93 18.39 11.28
CA ASN A 40 7.78 17.50 11.40
C ASN A 40 7.25 17.48 12.82
N MET A 41 5.97 17.77 12.97
CA MET A 41 5.18 17.63 14.19
C MET A 41 4.42 16.31 14.15
N SER A 42 4.52 15.50 15.19
CA SER A 42 3.84 14.21 15.29
C SER A 42 2.70 14.24 16.31
N LEU A 43 1.51 13.90 15.85
CA LEU A 43 0.27 13.89 16.63
C LEU A 43 -0.35 12.49 16.59
N GLU A 44 -0.99 12.10 17.68
CA GLU A 44 -1.71 10.85 17.81
C GLU A 44 -3.07 11.10 18.46
N LEU A 45 -4.16 10.82 17.73
CA LEU A 45 -5.51 10.84 18.26
C LEU A 45 -5.89 9.43 18.75
N LEU A 46 -6.13 9.26 20.02
CA LEU A 46 -6.70 8.06 20.61
C LEU A 46 -8.22 8.18 20.64
N VAL A 47 -8.90 7.20 20.06
CA VAL A 47 -10.37 7.16 19.98
C VAL A 47 -10.90 5.95 20.72
N ASN A 48 -11.73 6.18 21.72
CA ASN A 48 -12.48 5.11 22.38
C ASN A 48 -13.92 5.11 21.85
N PHE A 49 -14.23 4.18 20.95
CA PHE A 49 -15.55 4.06 20.33
C PHE A 49 -16.63 3.54 21.30
N GLN A 50 -16.25 2.92 22.43
CA GLN A 50 -17.22 2.45 23.42
C GLN A 50 -17.75 3.60 24.28
N ASN A 51 -16.86 4.51 24.68
CA ASN A 51 -17.19 5.65 25.55
C ASN A 51 -17.40 6.95 24.76
N ILE A 52 -17.21 6.92 23.46
CA ILE A 52 -17.28 8.10 22.56
C ILE A 52 -16.36 9.22 23.08
N SER A 53 -15.13 8.85 23.46
CA SER A 53 -14.11 9.80 23.93
C SER A 53 -12.89 9.81 23.02
N CYS A 54 -12.25 10.97 22.94
CA CYS A 54 -11.05 11.18 22.14
C CYS A 54 -10.02 11.95 22.98
N GLU A 55 -8.74 11.58 22.81
CA GLU A 55 -7.61 12.21 23.46
C GLU A 55 -6.52 12.47 22.40
N LEU A 56 -6.01 13.71 22.35
CA LEU A 56 -4.90 14.07 21.47
C LEU A 56 -3.58 13.97 22.26
N ASN A 57 -2.64 13.23 21.72
CA ASN A 57 -1.28 13.16 22.23
C ASN A 57 -0.33 13.87 21.26
N CYS A 58 0.34 14.91 21.72
CA CYS A 58 1.47 15.50 21.04
C CYS A 58 2.70 14.63 21.30
N ILE A 59 3.23 13.98 20.25
CA ILE A 59 4.30 12.96 20.37
C ILE A 59 5.67 13.61 20.18
N ASP A 60 5.83 14.46 19.14
CA ASP A 60 7.14 15.05 18.83
C ASP A 60 6.97 16.43 18.21
N ASN A 61 7.83 17.37 18.61
CA ASN A 61 7.92 18.75 18.13
C ASN A 61 6.64 19.59 18.20
N CYS A 62 5.69 19.20 19.02
CA CYS A 62 4.43 19.92 19.23
C CYS A 62 3.93 19.82 20.65
N GLU A 63 3.08 20.76 21.02
CA GLU A 63 2.36 20.78 22.30
C GLU A 63 0.91 21.21 22.09
N GLU A 64 0.00 20.65 22.87
CA GLU A 64 -1.38 21.10 22.91
C GLU A 64 -1.46 22.40 23.72
N ILE A 65 -2.01 23.46 23.11
CA ILE A 65 -2.16 24.76 23.77
C ILE A 65 -3.50 24.82 24.50
N ASP A 66 -4.56 24.37 23.83
CA ASP A 66 -5.92 24.40 24.38
C ASP A 66 -6.86 23.51 23.53
N PHE A 67 -7.92 22.96 24.15
CA PHE A 67 -9.01 22.30 23.47
C PHE A 67 -10.11 23.31 23.09
N VAL A 68 -10.55 23.29 21.84
CA VAL A 68 -11.59 24.22 21.35
C VAL A 68 -12.91 23.50 21.21
N ASP A 69 -13.80 23.67 22.17
CA ASP A 69 -15.13 23.06 22.15
C ASP A 69 -16.09 23.77 21.18
N HIS A 70 -15.98 25.10 21.03
CA HIS A 70 -16.90 25.91 20.22
C HIS A 70 -16.19 26.99 19.40
N GLY A 71 -16.67 27.17 18.15
CA GLY A 71 -16.39 28.33 17.32
C GLY A 71 -15.50 28.06 16.10
N PHE A 72 -15.92 28.66 14.97
CA PHE A 72 -15.26 28.57 13.66
C PHE A 72 -14.17 29.64 13.47
N GLU A 73 -13.92 30.46 14.47
CA GLU A 73 -13.10 31.64 14.30
C GLU A 73 -11.62 31.33 14.58
N SER A 74 -10.85 31.21 13.50
CA SER A 74 -9.44 31.59 13.58
C SER A 74 -9.39 33.11 13.44
N ASN A 75 -9.01 33.81 14.50
CA ASN A 75 -8.78 35.26 14.47
C ASN A 75 -7.51 35.64 13.68
N GLY A 76 -7.08 34.85 12.70
CA GLY A 76 -5.83 35.02 11.98
C GLY A 76 -4.56 34.61 12.75
N GLU A 77 -4.69 34.23 14.03
CA GLU A 77 -3.58 33.81 14.89
C GLU A 77 -3.13 32.36 14.63
N TYR A 78 -4.04 31.52 14.13
CA TYR A 78 -3.82 30.09 13.93
C TYR A 78 -3.88 29.71 12.46
N ILE A 79 -2.91 28.89 12.00
CA ILE A 79 -2.97 28.25 10.69
C ILE A 79 -3.89 27.03 10.79
N ILE A 80 -4.92 26.99 9.97
CA ILE A 80 -5.85 25.85 9.94
C ILE A 80 -5.19 24.68 9.21
N ARG A 81 -5.33 23.47 9.78
CA ARG A 81 -4.99 22.20 9.13
C ARG A 81 -6.13 21.21 9.29
N ASN A 82 -6.69 20.77 8.17
CA ASN A 82 -7.66 19.69 8.15
C ASN A 82 -6.92 18.36 8.01
N LEU A 83 -7.28 17.35 8.80
CA LEU A 83 -6.62 16.04 8.88
C LEU A 83 -7.65 14.91 8.85
N HIS A 84 -7.31 13.82 8.17
CA HIS A 84 -8.10 12.59 8.14
C HIS A 84 -7.16 11.38 7.99
N PRO A 85 -7.28 10.32 8.82
CA PRO A 85 -6.34 9.20 8.79
C PRO A 85 -6.54 8.23 7.62
N GLU A 86 -7.67 8.30 6.90
CA GLU A 86 -8.09 7.31 5.90
C GLU A 86 -8.47 7.92 4.55
N LEU A 87 -8.57 9.25 4.47
CA LEU A 87 -9.00 9.94 3.26
C LEU A 87 -8.01 11.05 2.92
N LEU A 88 -7.92 11.36 1.64
CA LEU A 88 -7.17 12.52 1.15
C LEU A 88 -7.93 13.81 1.45
N ILE A 89 -7.21 14.86 1.78
CA ILE A 89 -7.78 16.18 2.00
C ILE A 89 -7.80 16.93 0.66
N PRO A 90 -8.98 17.28 0.12
CA PRO A 90 -9.07 18.05 -1.12
C PRO A 90 -8.38 19.41 -0.98
N LYS A 91 -7.83 19.90 -2.08
CA LYS A 91 -7.00 21.12 -2.13
C LYS A 91 -7.69 22.34 -1.52
N GLU A 92 -8.98 22.51 -1.76
CA GLU A 92 -9.82 23.60 -1.25
C GLU A 92 -9.98 23.59 0.28
N PHE A 93 -9.70 22.43 0.93
CA PHE A 93 -9.80 22.26 2.38
C PHE A 93 -8.46 22.11 3.09
N ILE A 94 -7.33 22.30 2.42
CA ILE A 94 -6.01 22.13 3.05
C ILE A 94 -5.81 23.09 4.22
N SER A 95 -6.02 24.38 3.98
CA SER A 95 -5.82 25.46 4.96
C SER A 95 -7.04 26.35 5.12
N ASP A 96 -8.10 26.10 4.40
CA ASP A 96 -9.31 26.92 4.39
C ASP A 96 -10.57 26.05 4.41
N GLY A 97 -11.71 26.64 4.72
CA GLY A 97 -12.97 25.92 4.79
C GLY A 97 -13.04 24.85 5.89
N VAL A 98 -14.14 24.12 5.95
CA VAL A 98 -14.38 23.05 6.90
C VAL A 98 -14.47 21.71 6.16
N TYR A 99 -13.42 20.91 6.22
CA TYR A 99 -13.47 19.53 5.77
C TYR A 99 -14.06 18.67 6.89
N ASN A 100 -15.24 18.15 6.67
CA ASN A 100 -15.97 17.36 7.66
C ASN A 100 -16.60 16.12 7.01
N PRO A 101 -15.79 15.17 6.53
CA PRO A 101 -16.30 13.94 5.94
C PRO A 101 -17.08 13.13 6.98
N ASN A 102 -18.10 12.43 6.50
CA ASN A 102 -18.81 11.47 7.33
C ASN A 102 -17.84 10.35 7.74
N ILE A 103 -17.97 9.84 8.97
CA ILE A 103 -17.18 8.70 9.45
C ILE A 103 -17.32 7.47 8.51
N PHE A 104 -18.43 7.35 7.80
CA PHE A 104 -18.68 6.28 6.84
C PHE A 104 -18.23 6.60 5.41
N GLU A 105 -17.48 7.68 5.18
CA GLU A 105 -17.09 8.11 3.84
C GLU A 105 -16.31 7.02 3.09
N ALA A 106 -15.38 6.33 3.76
CA ALA A 106 -14.68 5.19 3.18
C ALA A 106 -15.64 4.06 2.75
N GLY A 107 -16.69 3.82 3.55
CA GLY A 107 -17.76 2.88 3.19
C GLY A 107 -18.59 3.37 2.00
N ARG A 108 -18.87 4.68 1.91
CA ARG A 108 -19.58 5.29 0.79
C ARG A 108 -18.84 5.07 -0.54
N LEU A 109 -17.52 5.15 -0.56
CA LEU A 109 -16.72 4.85 -1.75
C LEU A 109 -16.94 3.42 -2.25
N VAL A 110 -17.07 2.45 -1.34
CA VAL A 110 -17.42 1.06 -1.69
C VAL A 110 -18.83 0.97 -2.28
N GLU A 111 -19.80 1.65 -1.69
CA GLU A 111 -21.20 1.66 -2.16
C GLU A 111 -21.32 2.31 -3.54
N GLU A 112 -20.65 3.43 -3.78
CA GLU A 112 -20.64 4.09 -5.09
C GLU A 112 -20.08 3.17 -6.19
N ARG A 113 -18.98 2.45 -5.89
CA ARG A 113 -18.43 1.49 -6.83
C ARG A 113 -19.44 0.44 -7.21
N LYS A 114 -20.19 -0.09 -6.25
CA LYS A 114 -21.16 -1.15 -6.47
C LYS A 114 -22.40 -0.71 -7.22
N ASN A 115 -22.88 0.49 -6.97
CA ASN A 115 -23.98 1.07 -7.74
C ASN A 115 -23.60 1.20 -9.23
N LYS A 116 -22.33 1.51 -9.53
CA LYS A 116 -21.81 1.53 -10.90
C LYS A 116 -21.81 0.16 -11.58
N ILE A 117 -21.66 -0.94 -10.82
CA ILE A 117 -21.62 -2.31 -11.35
C ILE A 117 -22.95 -3.08 -11.19
N GLY A 118 -24.01 -2.44 -10.68
CA GLY A 118 -25.37 -3.00 -10.64
C GLY A 118 -25.60 -4.16 -9.68
N LEU A 119 -24.87 -4.24 -8.57
CA LEU A 119 -25.03 -5.28 -7.56
C LEU A 119 -26.19 -4.97 -6.58
N ILE A 120 -26.83 -6.02 -6.04
CA ILE A 120 -28.01 -5.94 -5.19
C ILE A 120 -27.67 -5.38 -3.78
N GLU A 121 -28.56 -4.57 -3.18
CA GLU A 121 -28.36 -3.84 -1.91
C GLU A 121 -27.90 -4.67 -0.71
N GLU A 122 -28.41 -5.87 -0.49
CA GLU A 122 -28.02 -6.73 0.65
C GLU A 122 -26.55 -7.18 0.58
N SER A 123 -26.04 -7.46 -0.62
CA SER A 123 -24.63 -7.79 -0.81
C SER A 123 -23.71 -6.58 -0.55
N ASN A 124 -24.21 -5.36 -0.78
CA ASN A 124 -23.48 -4.11 -0.58
C ASN A 124 -23.17 -3.84 0.88
N LEU A 125 -24.14 -3.98 1.78
CA LEU A 125 -23.96 -3.77 3.22
C LEU A 125 -22.90 -4.71 3.80
N LYS A 126 -22.91 -5.98 3.42
CA LYS A 126 -21.92 -6.95 3.87
C LYS A 126 -20.51 -6.56 3.43
N ILE A 127 -20.32 -6.24 2.15
CA ILE A 127 -19.00 -5.89 1.63
C ILE A 127 -18.49 -4.58 2.23
N THR A 128 -19.35 -3.58 2.39
CA THR A 128 -18.96 -2.32 3.05
C THR A 128 -18.51 -2.57 4.50
N LYS A 129 -19.24 -3.42 5.23
CA LYS A 129 -18.87 -3.81 6.59
C LYS A 129 -17.55 -4.57 6.64
N ASP A 130 -17.35 -5.52 5.73
CA ASP A 130 -16.12 -6.31 5.64
C ASP A 130 -14.93 -5.41 5.26
N PHE A 131 -15.11 -4.47 4.32
CA PHE A 131 -14.10 -3.50 3.93
C PHE A 131 -13.65 -2.63 5.13
N ILE A 132 -14.60 -2.02 5.84
CA ILE A 132 -14.31 -1.20 7.02
C ILE A 132 -13.61 -2.04 8.10
N SER A 133 -14.07 -3.27 8.33
CA SER A 133 -13.46 -4.19 9.30
C SER A 133 -12.01 -4.53 8.90
N ASN A 134 -11.74 -4.77 7.62
CA ASN A 134 -10.40 -5.05 7.11
C ASN A 134 -9.49 -3.82 7.27
N LEU A 135 -9.93 -2.65 6.80
CA LEU A 135 -9.17 -1.41 6.87
C LEU A 135 -8.67 -1.09 8.28
N ASN A 136 -9.46 -1.44 9.32
CA ASN A 136 -9.12 -1.22 10.72
C ASN A 136 -8.17 -2.24 11.31
N ARG A 137 -7.94 -3.36 10.64
CA ARG A 137 -7.23 -4.51 11.21
C ARG A 137 -6.03 -4.97 10.40
N ILE A 138 -5.85 -4.48 9.18
CA ILE A 138 -4.77 -4.96 8.29
C ILE A 138 -3.40 -4.83 8.98
N ASP A 139 -3.09 -3.68 9.57
CA ASP A 139 -1.85 -3.42 10.28
C ASP A 139 -1.67 -4.32 11.52
N LYS A 140 -2.70 -4.41 12.36
CA LYS A 140 -2.70 -5.30 13.54
C LYS A 140 -2.56 -6.77 13.16
N ASN A 141 -3.20 -7.18 12.07
CA ASN A 141 -3.09 -8.52 11.53
C ASN A 141 -1.67 -8.79 11.03
N TRP A 142 -1.06 -7.82 10.35
CA TRP A 142 0.33 -7.93 9.93
C TRP A 142 1.28 -8.11 11.12
N ASP A 143 1.13 -7.36 12.20
CA ASP A 143 1.96 -7.52 13.39
C ASP A 143 1.94 -8.94 13.96
N ILE A 144 0.78 -9.59 13.92
CA ILE A 144 0.64 -10.99 14.34
C ILE A 144 1.38 -11.91 13.36
N LEU A 145 1.15 -11.73 12.06
CA LEU A 145 1.69 -12.57 10.99
C LEU A 145 3.19 -12.38 10.82
N LYS A 146 3.70 -11.17 10.95
CA LYS A 146 5.13 -10.84 10.94
C LYS A 146 5.91 -11.66 11.98
N ILE A 147 5.38 -11.76 13.20
CA ILE A 147 5.98 -12.55 14.26
C ILE A 147 5.93 -14.03 13.91
N ALA A 148 4.79 -14.56 13.47
CA ALA A 148 4.62 -15.95 13.08
C ALA A 148 5.56 -16.32 11.91
N TRP A 149 5.68 -15.45 10.91
CA TRP A 149 6.60 -15.62 9.78
C TRP A 149 8.06 -15.70 10.24
N LYS A 150 8.47 -14.76 11.12
CA LYS A 150 9.82 -14.80 11.72
C LYS A 150 10.07 -16.09 12.51
N MET A 151 9.06 -16.56 13.25
CA MET A 151 9.16 -17.83 14.00
C MET A 151 9.32 -19.01 13.04
N LYS A 152 8.58 -19.07 11.92
CA LYS A 152 8.70 -20.08 10.87
C LYS A 152 10.11 -20.07 10.28
N ASN A 153 10.63 -18.90 9.89
CA ASN A 153 11.99 -18.76 9.34
C ASN A 153 13.08 -19.21 10.32
N ASN A 154 12.86 -18.99 11.61
CA ASN A 154 13.76 -19.43 12.68
C ASN A 154 13.54 -20.91 13.10
N LYS A 155 12.73 -21.66 12.33
CA LYS A 155 12.43 -23.08 12.57
C LYS A 155 11.90 -23.38 13.98
N GLN A 156 11.11 -22.45 14.52
CA GLN A 156 10.41 -22.66 15.80
C GLN A 156 9.36 -23.77 15.67
N SER A 157 8.97 -24.38 16.80
CA SER A 157 7.99 -25.46 16.79
C SER A 157 6.62 -24.97 16.27
N ASN A 158 5.91 -25.82 15.51
CA ASN A 158 4.58 -25.53 14.99
C ASN A 158 3.61 -25.10 16.09
N LYS A 159 3.69 -25.71 17.29
CA LYS A 159 2.86 -25.34 18.44
C LYS A 159 3.01 -23.86 18.87
N LEU A 160 4.23 -23.31 18.80
CA LEU A 160 4.46 -21.89 19.11
C LEU A 160 3.93 -20.99 18.01
N ILE A 161 4.11 -21.38 16.74
CA ILE A 161 3.57 -20.65 15.58
C ILE A 161 2.04 -20.63 15.62
N GLU A 162 1.39 -21.76 15.90
CA GLU A 162 -0.06 -21.87 16.09
C GLU A 162 -0.56 -20.93 17.18
N LYS A 163 0.07 -20.93 18.36
CA LYS A 163 -0.29 -20.04 19.46
C LYS A 163 -0.24 -18.55 19.04
N GLN A 164 0.74 -18.18 18.25
CA GLN A 164 0.83 -16.81 17.71
C GLN A 164 -0.30 -16.54 16.73
N LEU A 165 -0.60 -17.46 15.80
CA LEU A 165 -1.61 -17.32 14.78
C LEU A 165 -3.05 -17.41 15.29
N GLN A 166 -3.29 -18.01 16.46
CA GLN A 166 -4.60 -17.96 17.12
C GLN A 166 -5.07 -16.54 17.42
N LYS A 167 -4.16 -15.57 17.51
CA LYS A 167 -4.49 -14.14 17.64
C LYS A 167 -5.06 -13.55 16.35
N TYR A 168 -4.71 -14.10 15.20
CA TYR A 168 -5.20 -13.69 13.87
C TYR A 168 -6.50 -14.43 13.54
N LYS A 169 -6.45 -15.76 13.57
CA LYS A 169 -7.57 -16.64 13.22
C LYS A 169 -7.42 -17.95 13.99
N SER A 170 -8.54 -18.53 14.44
CA SER A 170 -8.51 -19.87 15.05
C SER A 170 -8.12 -20.90 13.98
N SER A 171 -6.85 -21.21 13.89
CA SER A 171 -6.28 -22.12 12.89
C SER A 171 -5.32 -23.09 13.57
N THR A 172 -5.29 -24.33 13.08
CA THR A 172 -4.28 -25.35 13.43
C THR A 172 -3.30 -25.43 12.28
N ILE A 173 -2.00 -25.28 12.56
CA ILE A 173 -0.94 -25.39 11.55
C ILE A 173 -0.25 -26.72 11.70
N LYS A 174 -0.43 -27.56 10.71
CA LYS A 174 0.22 -28.88 10.64
C LYS A 174 1.33 -28.93 9.58
N SER A 175 1.30 -28.01 8.62
CA SER A 175 2.21 -27.99 7.48
C SER A 175 2.54 -26.57 7.01
N ASP A 176 3.54 -26.43 6.14
CA ASP A 176 3.87 -25.18 5.48
C ASP A 176 2.73 -24.66 4.59
N ILE A 177 1.96 -25.58 3.99
CA ILE A 177 0.81 -25.24 3.14
C ILE A 177 -0.23 -24.45 3.93
N GLU A 178 -0.53 -24.82 5.16
CA GLU A 178 -1.51 -24.11 6.00
C GLU A 178 -1.03 -22.69 6.38
N PHE A 179 0.28 -22.49 6.54
CA PHE A 179 0.83 -21.14 6.72
C PHE A 179 0.66 -20.31 5.45
N ASP A 180 0.91 -20.88 4.28
CA ASP A 180 0.75 -20.18 2.99
C ASP A 180 -0.72 -19.85 2.72
N GLU A 181 -1.67 -20.72 3.11
CA GLU A 181 -3.11 -20.43 3.07
C GLU A 181 -3.51 -19.24 3.96
N ILE A 182 -2.91 -19.10 5.15
CA ILE A 182 -3.13 -17.96 6.03
C ILE A 182 -2.57 -16.67 5.40
N MET A 183 -1.40 -16.75 4.77
CA MET A 183 -0.85 -15.60 4.05
C MET A 183 -1.69 -15.21 2.84
N PHE A 184 -2.24 -16.20 2.12
CA PHE A 184 -3.19 -15.95 1.03
C PHE A 184 -4.46 -15.25 1.54
N ASP A 185 -5.04 -15.70 2.65
CA ASP A 185 -6.20 -15.07 3.30
C ASP A 185 -5.88 -13.62 3.70
N PHE A 186 -4.71 -13.36 4.26
CA PHE A 186 -4.26 -12.02 4.60
C PHE A 186 -4.09 -11.13 3.35
N ASN A 187 -3.47 -11.64 2.29
CA ASN A 187 -3.34 -10.92 1.03
C ASN A 187 -4.72 -10.53 0.46
N ASN A 188 -5.70 -11.43 0.55
CA ASN A 188 -7.06 -11.11 0.15
C ASN A 188 -7.67 -9.96 0.95
N THR A 189 -7.32 -9.80 2.22
CA THR A 189 -7.79 -8.62 3.00
C THR A 189 -7.20 -7.32 2.49
N ILE A 190 -5.93 -7.32 2.04
CA ILE A 190 -5.27 -6.14 1.44
C ILE A 190 -5.89 -5.82 0.07
N LEU A 191 -6.19 -6.84 -0.73
CA LEU A 191 -6.68 -6.72 -2.10
C LEU A 191 -8.19 -6.47 -2.21
N PHE A 192 -8.92 -6.63 -1.11
CA PHE A 192 -10.38 -6.47 -1.08
C PHE A 192 -10.80 -4.99 -1.26
N PRO A 193 -11.85 -4.66 -2.02
CA PRO A 193 -12.76 -5.60 -2.69
C PRO A 193 -12.40 -5.94 -4.15
N ASP A 194 -11.71 -5.09 -4.88
CA ASP A 194 -11.66 -5.14 -6.36
C ASP A 194 -10.54 -6.02 -6.92
N PHE A 195 -9.52 -6.33 -6.12
CA PHE A 195 -8.36 -7.11 -6.59
C PHE A 195 -8.35 -8.56 -6.11
N VAL A 196 -9.27 -8.97 -5.24
CA VAL A 196 -9.30 -10.34 -4.66
C VAL A 196 -9.46 -11.43 -5.71
N ASP A 197 -10.19 -11.16 -6.78
CA ASP A 197 -10.45 -12.12 -7.86
C ASP A 197 -9.39 -12.09 -8.97
N PHE A 198 -8.41 -11.19 -8.89
CA PHE A 198 -7.40 -11.04 -9.95
C PHE A 198 -6.58 -12.31 -10.11
N THR A 199 -5.92 -12.78 -9.05
CA THR A 199 -5.04 -13.95 -9.11
C THR A 199 -5.80 -15.24 -9.45
N PRO A 200 -6.95 -15.57 -8.82
CA PRO A 200 -7.75 -16.71 -9.22
C PRO A 200 -8.17 -16.68 -10.70
N ASN A 201 -8.65 -15.53 -11.18
CA ASN A 201 -9.09 -15.38 -12.56
C ASN A 201 -7.92 -15.45 -13.56
N PHE A 202 -6.80 -14.77 -13.26
CA PHE A 202 -5.60 -14.82 -14.08
C PHE A 202 -5.08 -16.26 -14.19
N SER A 203 -4.89 -16.93 -13.05
CA SER A 203 -4.38 -18.30 -13.00
C SER A 203 -5.28 -19.30 -13.73
N LYS A 204 -6.62 -19.19 -13.54
CA LYS A 204 -7.59 -20.01 -14.24
C LYS A 204 -7.50 -19.80 -15.76
N ASN A 205 -7.52 -18.55 -16.21
CA ASN A 205 -7.50 -18.22 -17.64
C ASN A 205 -6.19 -18.69 -18.31
N ILE A 206 -5.05 -18.50 -17.67
CA ILE A 206 -3.76 -18.96 -18.19
C ILE A 206 -3.71 -20.49 -18.22
N ARG A 207 -4.17 -21.14 -17.15
CA ARG A 207 -4.17 -22.59 -17.04
C ARG A 207 -5.09 -23.27 -18.06
N GLU A 208 -6.26 -22.70 -18.35
CA GLU A 208 -7.15 -23.18 -19.39
C GLU A 208 -6.49 -23.14 -20.78
N ILE A 209 -5.80 -22.02 -21.12
CA ILE A 209 -5.07 -21.89 -22.39
C ILE A 209 -3.99 -22.98 -22.48
N PHE A 210 -3.20 -23.19 -21.44
CA PHE A 210 -2.10 -24.16 -21.47
C PHE A 210 -2.60 -25.61 -21.61
N LYS A 211 -3.69 -25.98 -20.94
CA LYS A 211 -4.27 -27.33 -21.03
C LYS A 211 -4.76 -27.70 -22.45
N HIS A 212 -5.07 -26.73 -23.29
CA HIS A 212 -5.49 -27.00 -24.68
C HIS A 212 -4.31 -27.24 -25.64
N ASN A 213 -3.05 -27.18 -25.14
CA ASN A 213 -1.86 -27.41 -25.92
C ASN A 213 -0.86 -28.24 -25.12
N ASN A 214 -0.61 -29.47 -25.53
CA ASN A 214 0.27 -30.41 -24.82
C ASN A 214 1.66 -29.82 -24.53
N LYS A 215 2.27 -29.12 -25.49
CA LYS A 215 3.58 -28.49 -25.28
C LYS A 215 3.50 -27.42 -24.17
N MET A 216 2.49 -26.58 -24.18
CA MET A 216 2.34 -25.53 -23.16
C MET A 216 2.09 -26.13 -21.76
N ASP A 217 1.35 -27.22 -21.68
CA ASP A 217 1.08 -27.92 -20.41
C ASP A 217 2.35 -28.56 -19.84
N GLU A 218 3.18 -29.19 -20.68
CA GLU A 218 4.48 -29.72 -20.30
C GLU A 218 5.44 -28.62 -19.81
N GLU A 219 5.53 -27.52 -20.56
CA GLU A 219 6.36 -26.37 -20.19
C GLU A 219 5.88 -25.70 -18.88
N TYR A 220 4.59 -25.66 -18.64
CA TYR A 220 4.04 -25.18 -17.36
C TYR A 220 4.49 -26.02 -16.16
N VAL A 221 4.48 -27.35 -16.29
CA VAL A 221 4.97 -28.24 -15.23
C VAL A 221 6.46 -28.01 -14.95
N LYS A 222 7.27 -27.87 -16.01
CA LYS A 222 8.71 -27.55 -15.88
C LYS A 222 8.92 -26.18 -15.21
N CYS A 223 8.15 -25.17 -15.61
CA CYS A 223 8.18 -23.83 -15.03
C CYS A 223 7.93 -23.85 -13.53
N ILE A 224 6.85 -24.51 -13.07
CA ILE A 224 6.53 -24.64 -11.63
C ILE A 224 7.66 -25.32 -10.87
N LYS A 225 8.22 -26.40 -11.41
CA LYS A 225 9.34 -27.10 -10.78
C LYS A 225 10.56 -26.19 -10.65
N TYR A 226 10.95 -25.54 -11.75
CA TYR A 226 12.09 -24.62 -11.75
C TYR A 226 11.91 -23.47 -10.75
N TYR A 227 10.73 -22.86 -10.72
CA TYR A 227 10.43 -21.77 -9.78
C TYR A 227 10.59 -22.22 -8.31
N LYS A 228 10.02 -23.37 -7.97
CA LYS A 228 10.10 -23.90 -6.60
C LYS A 228 11.53 -24.21 -6.17
N GLU A 229 12.32 -24.76 -7.06
CA GLU A 229 13.69 -25.20 -6.76
C GLU A 229 14.70 -24.03 -6.74
N ASN A 230 14.50 -22.98 -7.56
CA ASN A 230 15.53 -21.99 -7.79
C ASN A 230 15.18 -20.55 -7.34
N LEU A 231 13.89 -20.17 -7.28
CA LEU A 231 13.50 -18.76 -7.11
C LEU A 231 12.64 -18.53 -5.86
N LEU A 232 11.81 -19.48 -5.47
CA LEU A 232 10.78 -19.29 -4.44
C LEU A 232 11.37 -18.81 -3.11
N SER A 233 12.46 -19.42 -2.64
CA SER A 233 13.05 -19.10 -1.33
C SER A 233 13.51 -17.65 -1.24
N ASP A 234 14.17 -17.14 -2.29
CA ASP A 234 14.65 -15.75 -2.31
C ASP A 234 13.50 -14.75 -2.50
N ASN A 235 12.49 -15.15 -3.26
CA ASN A 235 11.30 -14.33 -3.45
C ASN A 235 10.52 -14.17 -2.13
N ILE A 236 10.34 -15.23 -1.36
CA ILE A 236 9.67 -15.18 -0.04
C ILE A 236 10.38 -14.20 0.91
N LYS A 237 11.72 -14.15 0.93
CA LYS A 237 12.47 -13.18 1.75
C LYS A 237 12.15 -11.74 1.35
N LYS A 238 12.16 -11.46 0.03
CA LYS A 238 11.85 -10.12 -0.49
C LYS A 238 10.40 -9.71 -0.17
N PHE A 239 9.45 -10.65 -0.23
CA PHE A 239 8.08 -10.39 0.21
C PHE A 239 8.04 -9.96 1.66
N TYR A 240 8.67 -10.72 2.54
CA TYR A 240 8.71 -10.39 3.96
C TYR A 240 9.29 -8.99 4.23
N ASP A 241 10.42 -8.65 3.60
CA ASP A 241 11.09 -7.36 3.81
C ASP A 241 10.21 -6.19 3.33
N ILE A 242 9.61 -6.30 2.14
CA ILE A 242 8.72 -5.26 1.60
C ILE A 242 7.45 -5.10 2.43
N TYR A 243 6.86 -6.21 2.91
CA TYR A 243 5.70 -6.11 3.80
C TYR A 243 6.07 -5.42 5.11
N CYS A 244 7.25 -5.69 5.68
CA CYS A 244 7.73 -4.98 6.86
C CYS A 244 7.84 -3.47 6.60
N ASP A 245 8.48 -3.07 5.49
CA ASP A 245 8.65 -1.67 5.13
C ASP A 245 7.30 -0.97 4.87
N PHE A 246 6.37 -1.63 4.17
CA PHE A 246 5.04 -1.06 3.88
C PHE A 246 4.22 -0.85 5.16
N PHE A 247 4.16 -1.85 6.03
CA PHE A 247 3.36 -1.76 7.25
C PHE A 247 3.97 -0.87 8.34
N GLU A 248 5.28 -0.61 8.30
CA GLU A 248 5.90 0.43 9.12
C GLU A 248 5.37 1.83 8.75
N LEU A 249 5.01 2.02 7.49
CA LEU A 249 4.52 3.26 6.90
C LEU A 249 3.02 3.18 6.54
N TYR A 250 2.28 2.26 7.15
CA TYR A 250 0.91 1.94 6.76
C TYR A 250 -0.02 3.16 6.76
N ASN A 251 0.14 4.07 7.73
CA ASN A 251 -0.68 5.27 7.81
C ASN A 251 -0.49 6.24 6.63
N ASP A 252 0.69 6.25 6.00
CA ASP A 252 0.95 7.06 4.80
C ASP A 252 0.25 6.46 3.56
N TYR A 253 0.12 5.13 3.50
CA TYR A 253 -0.46 4.42 2.36
C TYR A 253 -1.95 4.07 2.53
N LYS A 254 -2.48 4.07 3.75
CA LYS A 254 -3.85 3.68 4.05
C LYS A 254 -4.91 4.47 3.26
N PRO A 255 -4.83 5.82 3.09
CA PRO A 255 -5.76 6.54 2.23
C PRO A 255 -5.79 5.99 0.80
N PHE A 256 -4.63 5.72 0.22
CA PHE A 256 -4.53 5.21 -1.16
C PHE A 256 -5.10 3.81 -1.30
N LEU A 257 -4.90 2.92 -0.32
CA LEU A 257 -5.56 1.61 -0.29
C LEU A 257 -7.07 1.78 -0.38
N THR A 258 -7.65 2.73 0.35
CA THR A 258 -9.09 3.01 0.33
C THR A 258 -9.57 3.36 -1.08
N TYR A 259 -8.91 4.29 -1.77
CA TYR A 259 -9.32 4.73 -3.11
C TYR A 259 -9.04 3.64 -4.16
N ILE A 260 -7.84 3.07 -4.18
CA ILE A 260 -7.39 2.15 -5.23
C ILE A 260 -8.17 0.83 -5.18
N THR A 261 -8.32 0.23 -3.99
CA THR A 261 -9.02 -1.05 -3.85
C THR A 261 -10.53 -0.94 -4.07
N THR A 262 -11.08 0.27 -4.03
CA THR A 262 -12.48 0.56 -4.39
C THR A 262 -12.63 1.09 -5.82
N SER A 263 -11.57 1.04 -6.64
CA SER A 263 -11.51 1.58 -8.02
C SER A 263 -12.01 3.03 -8.10
N GLN A 264 -11.68 3.84 -7.10
CA GLN A 264 -11.91 5.28 -7.13
C GLN A 264 -10.67 5.99 -7.68
N GLU A 265 -10.91 7.08 -8.41
CA GLU A 265 -9.84 7.93 -8.89
C GLU A 265 -9.20 8.70 -7.74
N VAL A 266 -7.87 8.69 -7.69
CA VAL A 266 -7.09 9.47 -6.71
C VAL A 266 -6.95 10.89 -7.24
N ASN A 267 -7.52 11.88 -6.53
CA ASN A 267 -7.28 13.29 -6.86
C ASN A 267 -5.85 13.68 -6.43
N LEU A 268 -4.96 13.82 -7.41
CA LEU A 268 -3.53 14.08 -7.21
C LEU A 268 -3.21 15.46 -6.64
N GLU A 269 -4.17 16.40 -6.66
CA GLU A 269 -4.04 17.72 -6.06
C GLU A 269 -4.40 17.72 -4.56
N SER A 270 -5.02 16.65 -4.07
CA SER A 270 -5.29 16.46 -2.64
C SER A 270 -4.00 16.17 -1.88
N ILE A 271 -4.03 16.33 -0.55
CA ILE A 271 -2.91 15.99 0.33
C ILE A 271 -3.26 14.84 1.29
N VAL A 272 -2.23 14.19 1.80
CA VAL A 272 -2.34 13.24 2.90
C VAL A 272 -2.21 13.94 4.25
N SER A 273 -2.77 13.35 5.29
CA SER A 273 -2.65 13.84 6.66
C SER A 273 -1.36 13.40 7.37
N SER A 274 -0.52 12.65 6.69
CA SER A 274 0.77 12.19 7.21
C SER A 274 1.83 12.52 6.18
N ASP A 275 2.76 13.41 6.52
CA ASP A 275 3.89 13.81 5.69
C ASP A 275 5.17 13.20 6.25
N ASN A 276 5.46 11.98 5.81
CA ASN A 276 6.63 11.22 6.28
C ASN A 276 7.60 10.94 5.13
N PHE A 277 7.87 11.97 4.31
CA PHE A 277 8.68 11.81 3.11
C PHE A 277 10.05 11.21 3.36
N GLU A 278 10.74 11.60 4.43
CA GLU A 278 12.06 11.08 4.77
C GLU A 278 12.08 9.55 4.95
N LYS A 279 10.98 8.96 5.43
CA LYS A 279 10.84 7.51 5.56
C LYS A 279 10.30 6.86 4.28
N THR A 280 9.39 7.54 3.56
CA THR A 280 8.76 6.97 2.35
C THR A 280 9.64 7.06 1.10
N LYS A 281 10.54 8.05 1.02
CA LYS A 281 11.33 8.37 -0.20
C LYS A 281 12.15 7.21 -0.77
N MET A 282 12.56 6.25 0.07
CA MET A 282 13.32 5.07 -0.36
C MET A 282 12.44 3.87 -0.70
N PHE A 283 11.15 3.91 -0.31
CA PHE A 283 10.28 2.75 -0.42
C PHE A 283 10.02 2.35 -1.87
N TYR A 284 9.73 3.32 -2.76
CA TYR A 284 9.52 3.03 -4.18
C TYR A 284 10.70 2.28 -4.80
N GLY A 285 11.92 2.73 -4.53
CA GLY A 285 13.13 2.08 -5.05
C GLY A 285 13.29 0.64 -4.58
N LYS A 286 13.13 0.40 -3.27
CA LYS A 286 13.17 -0.95 -2.69
C LYS A 286 12.09 -1.86 -3.26
N LEU A 287 10.86 -1.37 -3.34
CA LEU A 287 9.71 -2.10 -3.87
C LEU A 287 9.91 -2.44 -5.35
N PHE A 288 10.38 -1.47 -6.17
CA PHE A 288 10.71 -1.69 -7.58
C PHE A 288 11.73 -2.82 -7.76
N GLU A 289 12.80 -2.81 -6.94
CA GLU A 289 13.84 -3.84 -6.97
C GLU A 289 13.29 -5.23 -6.61
N ALA A 290 12.45 -5.30 -5.58
CA ALA A 290 11.81 -6.55 -5.17
C ALA A 290 10.82 -7.02 -6.23
N TYR A 291 9.95 -6.15 -6.73
CA TYR A 291 8.95 -6.46 -7.75
C TYR A 291 9.58 -7.01 -9.02
N THR A 292 10.55 -6.28 -9.59
CA THR A 292 11.22 -6.68 -10.83
C THR A 292 12.12 -7.91 -10.68
N SER A 293 12.48 -8.27 -9.46
CA SER A 293 13.12 -9.56 -9.18
C SER A 293 12.10 -10.72 -9.10
N ASN A 294 10.91 -10.46 -8.54
CA ASN A 294 9.87 -11.47 -8.37
C ASN A 294 9.04 -11.70 -9.64
N ILE A 295 9.05 -10.77 -10.60
CA ILE A 295 8.29 -10.85 -11.84
C ILE A 295 8.73 -12.00 -12.77
N SER A 296 9.86 -12.62 -12.48
CA SER A 296 10.43 -13.71 -13.30
C SER A 296 9.49 -14.89 -13.47
N PHE A 297 8.65 -15.20 -12.48
CA PHE A 297 7.62 -16.25 -12.64
C PHE A 297 6.59 -15.88 -13.71
N ILE A 298 6.11 -14.64 -13.70
CA ILE A 298 5.19 -14.14 -14.73
C ILE A 298 5.85 -14.11 -16.11
N THR A 299 7.16 -13.82 -16.19
CA THR A 299 7.92 -13.88 -17.44
C THR A 299 7.97 -15.30 -18.01
N MET A 300 8.19 -16.31 -17.17
CA MET A 300 8.14 -17.72 -17.63
C MET A 300 6.74 -18.09 -18.13
N LEU A 301 5.67 -17.69 -17.44
CA LEU A 301 4.30 -17.91 -17.90
C LEU A 301 4.02 -17.18 -19.23
N HIS A 302 4.54 -15.96 -19.40
CA HIS A 302 4.43 -15.22 -20.66
C HIS A 302 5.17 -15.89 -21.82
N ASN A 303 6.35 -16.49 -21.57
CA ASN A 303 7.06 -17.25 -22.60
C ASN A 303 6.21 -18.43 -23.09
N ILE A 304 5.64 -19.21 -22.17
CA ILE A 304 4.74 -20.33 -22.50
C ILE A 304 3.52 -19.82 -23.28
N PHE A 305 2.90 -18.71 -22.82
CA PHE A 305 1.76 -18.10 -23.49
C PHE A 305 2.06 -17.69 -24.94
N LYS A 306 3.30 -17.29 -25.23
CA LYS A 306 3.80 -16.99 -26.59
C LYS A 306 4.24 -18.23 -27.36
N GLY A 307 4.00 -19.45 -26.86
CA GLY A 307 4.35 -20.72 -27.51
C GLY A 307 5.84 -21.09 -27.42
N ARG A 308 6.61 -20.40 -26.58
CA ARG A 308 8.03 -20.68 -26.32
C ARG A 308 8.20 -21.63 -25.14
N ASP A 309 9.41 -22.14 -24.99
CA ASP A 309 9.80 -22.85 -23.77
C ASP A 309 9.82 -21.85 -22.59
N PHE A 310 9.55 -22.29 -21.36
CA PHE A 310 9.40 -21.39 -20.22
C PHE A 310 10.65 -20.55 -19.95
N ASP A 311 11.83 -21.07 -20.26
CA ASP A 311 13.15 -20.48 -20.06
C ASP A 311 13.71 -19.76 -21.29
N GLN A 312 12.87 -19.48 -22.31
CA GLN A 312 13.29 -18.83 -23.54
C GLN A 312 12.45 -17.58 -23.82
N LEU A 313 13.06 -16.41 -23.78
CA LEU A 313 12.48 -15.17 -24.28
C LEU A 313 12.72 -15.08 -25.82
N GLU A 314 12.17 -14.05 -26.44
CA GLU A 314 12.28 -13.88 -27.90
C GLU A 314 13.73 -13.82 -28.40
N ASN A 315 14.59 -13.06 -27.71
CA ASN A 315 15.96 -12.78 -28.15
C ASN A 315 17.05 -13.24 -27.16
N ILE A 316 16.68 -13.65 -25.95
CA ILE A 316 17.63 -14.03 -24.90
C ILE A 316 17.12 -15.24 -24.10
N SER A 317 18.03 -16.01 -23.53
CA SER A 317 17.68 -17.05 -22.57
C SER A 317 17.17 -16.45 -21.25
N PHE A 318 16.41 -17.23 -20.49
CA PHE A 318 15.93 -16.81 -19.17
C PHE A 318 17.10 -16.54 -18.19
N GLU A 319 18.18 -17.27 -18.28
CA GLU A 319 19.37 -17.02 -17.49
C GLU A 319 19.93 -15.61 -17.77
N ASN A 320 20.11 -15.24 -19.03
CA ASN A 320 20.56 -13.88 -19.41
C ASN A 320 19.53 -12.80 -18.99
N TYR A 321 18.24 -13.10 -19.05
CA TYR A 321 17.19 -12.22 -18.56
C TYR A 321 17.34 -11.94 -17.04
N LEU A 322 17.70 -12.93 -16.24
CA LEU A 322 17.93 -12.73 -14.78
C LEU A 322 19.10 -11.78 -14.48
N TYR A 323 20.03 -11.60 -15.42
CA TYR A 323 21.13 -10.63 -15.34
C TYR A 323 20.82 -9.30 -16.05
N SER A 324 19.70 -9.20 -16.75
CA SER A 324 19.32 -7.97 -17.45
C SER A 324 18.97 -6.83 -16.49
N GLU A 325 19.01 -5.59 -17.00
CA GLU A 325 18.56 -4.42 -16.25
C GLU A 325 17.11 -4.61 -15.78
N LYS A 326 16.89 -4.39 -14.50
CA LYS A 326 15.59 -4.63 -13.88
C LYS A 326 14.46 -3.80 -14.47
N ALA A 327 14.77 -2.59 -14.97
CA ALA A 327 13.80 -1.74 -15.66
C ALA A 327 13.25 -2.39 -16.94
N ALA A 328 14.06 -3.19 -17.64
CA ALA A 328 13.65 -3.85 -18.89
C ALA A 328 12.83 -5.14 -18.66
N ARG A 329 12.79 -5.66 -17.43
CA ARG A 329 12.20 -6.98 -17.15
C ARG A 329 10.70 -7.07 -17.38
N THR A 330 9.98 -5.96 -17.34
CA THR A 330 8.52 -5.92 -17.55
C THR A 330 8.14 -5.46 -18.97
N GLU A 331 9.10 -5.04 -19.79
CA GLU A 331 8.84 -4.52 -21.14
C GLU A 331 8.10 -5.53 -22.03
N ASN A 332 8.37 -6.83 -21.85
CA ASN A 332 7.73 -7.90 -22.60
C ASN A 332 6.20 -7.96 -22.41
N PHE A 333 5.66 -7.32 -21.39
CA PHE A 333 4.23 -7.38 -21.04
C PHE A 333 3.40 -6.29 -21.69
N LYS A 334 4.03 -5.19 -22.15
CA LYS A 334 3.34 -4.00 -22.69
C LYS A 334 2.27 -4.34 -23.73
N ASP A 335 2.65 -5.15 -24.71
CA ASP A 335 1.82 -5.44 -25.88
C ASP A 335 0.99 -6.73 -25.73
N THR A 336 0.84 -7.22 -24.50
CA THR A 336 0.09 -8.44 -24.23
C THR A 336 -1.01 -8.19 -23.21
N ASN A 337 -2.25 -7.96 -23.68
CA ASN A 337 -3.42 -7.58 -22.85
C ASN A 337 -3.59 -8.37 -21.55
N LYS A 338 -3.24 -9.67 -21.53
CA LYS A 338 -3.33 -10.50 -20.33
C LYS A 338 -2.22 -10.23 -19.30
N PHE A 339 -1.10 -9.62 -19.74
CA PHE A 339 0.09 -9.41 -18.92
C PHE A 339 0.44 -7.94 -18.69
N ASN A 340 -0.17 -7.00 -19.44
CA ASN A 340 0.15 -5.56 -19.36
C ASN A 340 -0.03 -4.99 -17.93
N PHE A 341 -0.96 -5.52 -17.14
CA PHE A 341 -1.13 -5.19 -15.73
C PHE A 341 0.18 -5.24 -14.93
N PHE A 342 1.06 -6.20 -15.24
CA PHE A 342 2.35 -6.37 -14.57
C PHE A 342 3.43 -5.38 -15.02
N HIS A 343 3.18 -4.58 -16.05
CA HIS A 343 4.08 -3.51 -16.50
C HIS A 343 3.69 -2.13 -15.97
N GLU A 344 2.47 -1.95 -15.52
CA GLU A 344 1.98 -0.67 -15.02
C GLU A 344 2.72 -0.22 -13.74
N TYR A 345 2.84 1.11 -13.57
CA TYR A 345 3.49 1.77 -12.42
C TYR A 345 5.00 1.47 -12.28
N ILE A 346 5.64 1.03 -13.35
CA ILE A 346 7.09 0.83 -13.42
C ILE A 346 7.75 2.12 -13.95
N ASP A 347 8.46 2.84 -13.09
CA ASP A 347 9.23 4.04 -13.43
C ASP A 347 10.69 3.89 -12.99
N SER A 348 11.56 3.60 -13.96
CA SER A 348 13.01 3.45 -13.72
C SER A 348 13.71 4.74 -13.32
N LYS A 349 13.18 5.91 -13.73
CA LYS A 349 13.74 7.21 -13.37
C LYS A 349 13.48 7.51 -11.89
N LEU A 350 12.25 7.30 -11.45
CA LEU A 350 11.88 7.45 -10.03
C LEU A 350 12.66 6.46 -9.15
N ARG A 351 12.80 5.20 -9.59
CA ARG A 351 13.61 4.19 -8.89
C ARG A 351 15.06 4.64 -8.74
N ASN A 352 15.69 5.13 -9.80
CA ASN A 352 17.08 5.59 -9.73
C ASN A 352 17.23 6.78 -8.78
N ALA A 353 16.32 7.76 -8.84
CA ALA A 353 16.33 8.90 -7.94
C ALA A 353 16.15 8.50 -6.46
N SER A 354 15.20 7.59 -6.20
CA SER A 354 14.93 7.05 -4.86
C SER A 354 16.17 6.34 -4.29
N HIS A 355 16.84 5.48 -5.06
CA HIS A 355 18.03 4.76 -4.60
C HIS A 355 19.27 5.65 -4.40
N HIS A 356 19.45 6.67 -5.23
CA HIS A 356 20.63 7.53 -5.17
C HIS A 356 20.42 8.78 -4.29
N GLY A 357 19.28 8.92 -3.63
CA GLY A 357 18.95 10.07 -2.79
C GLY A 357 18.77 11.38 -3.58
N ASN A 358 18.59 11.31 -4.91
CA ASN A 358 18.35 12.46 -5.79
C ASN A 358 16.85 12.80 -5.86
N ILE A 359 16.20 12.77 -4.71
CA ILE A 359 14.77 13.02 -4.55
C ILE A 359 14.53 13.87 -3.30
N GLU A 360 13.76 14.94 -3.44
CA GLU A 360 13.45 15.88 -2.36
C GLU A 360 11.97 16.32 -2.45
N ILE A 361 11.45 16.84 -1.35
CA ILE A 361 10.10 17.39 -1.29
C ILE A 361 10.15 18.86 -0.88
N LYS A 362 9.31 19.67 -1.52
CA LYS A 362 9.03 21.04 -1.12
C LYS A 362 7.60 21.39 -1.48
N ASP A 363 6.85 21.92 -0.51
CA ASP A 363 5.46 22.38 -0.71
C ASP A 363 4.57 21.31 -1.39
N ASN A 364 4.63 20.07 -0.90
CA ASN A 364 3.93 18.89 -1.45
C ASN A 364 4.34 18.49 -2.88
N ILE A 365 5.42 19.05 -3.41
CA ILE A 365 6.00 18.68 -4.70
C ILE A 365 7.28 17.88 -4.50
N VAL A 366 7.27 16.68 -4.98
CA VAL A 366 8.45 15.80 -5.05
C VAL A 366 9.20 16.13 -6.32
N THR A 367 10.46 16.51 -6.18
CA THR A 367 11.39 16.77 -7.28
C THR A 367 12.47 15.70 -7.29
N TYR A 368 12.77 15.14 -8.46
CA TYR A 368 13.81 14.13 -8.59
C TYR A 368 14.59 14.26 -9.90
N LYS A 369 15.85 13.81 -9.87
CA LYS A 369 16.77 13.90 -11.00
C LYS A 369 17.19 12.51 -11.47
N ALA A 370 17.06 12.26 -12.78
CA ALA A 370 17.42 10.99 -13.38
C ALA A 370 17.85 11.15 -14.84
N GLY A 371 18.53 10.12 -15.36
CA GLY A 371 18.99 10.06 -16.76
C GLY A 371 20.39 10.61 -16.99
N THR A 372 20.87 10.47 -18.23
CA THR A 372 22.16 11.00 -18.68
C THR A 372 21.97 11.74 -20.01
N PRO A 373 22.06 13.09 -20.06
CA PRO A 373 22.29 13.98 -18.92
C PRO A 373 21.16 14.00 -17.90
N LEU A 374 21.45 14.39 -16.66
CA LEU A 374 20.45 14.49 -15.60
C LEU A 374 19.34 15.47 -16.00
N LYS A 375 18.10 14.98 -15.96
CA LYS A 375 16.87 15.77 -16.15
C LYS A 375 16.10 15.80 -14.86
N GLU A 376 15.48 16.92 -14.59
CA GLU A 376 14.60 17.12 -13.44
C GLU A 376 13.16 16.73 -13.79
N TYR A 377 12.51 16.05 -12.86
CA TYR A 377 11.12 15.61 -12.94
C TYR A 377 10.41 16.02 -11.66
N THR A 378 9.13 16.31 -11.75
CA THR A 378 8.29 16.70 -10.61
C THR A 378 7.00 15.91 -10.59
N MET A 379 6.49 15.64 -9.38
CA MET A 379 5.14 15.12 -9.15
C MET A 379 4.64 15.57 -7.78
N THR A 380 3.34 15.51 -7.52
CA THR A 380 2.83 15.72 -6.16
C THR A 380 3.26 14.57 -5.25
N TYR A 381 3.38 14.81 -3.96
CA TYR A 381 3.66 13.74 -2.98
C TYR A 381 2.52 12.70 -2.98
N THR A 382 1.29 13.16 -3.17
CA THR A 382 0.11 12.30 -3.37
C THR A 382 0.31 11.33 -4.53
N LYS A 383 0.84 11.80 -5.68
CA LYS A 383 1.16 10.93 -6.82
C LYS A 383 2.26 9.93 -6.49
N TYR A 384 3.28 10.35 -5.76
CA TYR A 384 4.35 9.47 -5.32
C TYR A 384 3.83 8.32 -4.45
N LEU A 385 2.99 8.64 -3.44
CA LEU A 385 2.41 7.62 -2.56
C LEU A 385 1.41 6.71 -3.29
N GLU A 386 0.65 7.26 -4.23
CA GLU A 386 -0.21 6.46 -5.12
C GLU A 386 0.62 5.44 -5.90
N MET A 387 1.72 5.84 -6.53
CA MET A 387 2.62 4.93 -7.27
C MET A 387 3.20 3.84 -6.36
N CYS A 388 3.61 4.19 -5.14
CA CYS A 388 4.07 3.21 -4.16
C CYS A 388 2.97 2.19 -3.84
N THR A 389 1.75 2.65 -3.58
CA THR A 389 0.63 1.77 -3.22
C THR A 389 0.20 0.89 -4.37
N GLN A 390 0.10 1.44 -5.58
CA GLN A 390 -0.24 0.70 -6.79
C GLN A 390 0.77 -0.43 -7.08
N LEU A 391 2.05 -0.12 -6.98
CA LEU A 391 3.11 -1.13 -7.19
C LEU A 391 3.10 -2.17 -6.05
N PHE A 392 2.80 -1.76 -4.80
CA PHE A 392 2.68 -2.68 -3.68
C PHE A 392 1.51 -3.67 -3.87
N LEU A 393 0.35 -3.22 -4.33
CA LEU A 393 -0.78 -4.14 -4.61
C LEU A 393 -0.41 -5.17 -5.68
N ARG A 394 0.33 -4.76 -6.73
CA ARG A 394 0.85 -5.70 -7.74
C ARG A 394 1.85 -6.69 -7.15
N PHE A 395 2.65 -6.23 -6.20
CA PHE A 395 3.58 -7.11 -5.48
C PHE A 395 2.86 -8.11 -4.58
N VAL A 396 1.76 -7.70 -3.92
CA VAL A 396 0.88 -8.61 -3.16
C VAL A 396 0.27 -9.68 -4.08
N ILE A 397 -0.17 -9.29 -5.29
CA ILE A 397 -0.68 -10.21 -6.31
C ILE A 397 0.39 -11.23 -6.74
N LEU A 398 1.65 -10.83 -6.87
CA LEU A 398 2.75 -11.77 -7.16
C LEU A 398 3.02 -12.77 -6.03
N HIS A 399 2.65 -12.44 -4.80
CA HIS A 399 2.81 -13.31 -3.63
C HIS A 399 1.66 -14.31 -3.50
N GLN A 400 0.53 -14.11 -4.14
CA GLN A 400 -0.58 -15.06 -4.20
C GLN A 400 -0.33 -16.21 -5.20
#